data_4a9ccf49d19b0e8529400ecedb8ad4a1
#
_entry.id   4a9ccf49d19b0e8529400ecedb8ad4a1
#
_cell.length_a   1.000
_cell.length_b   1.000
_cell.length_c   1.000
_cell.angle_alpha   90.00
_cell.angle_beta   90.00
_cell.angle_gamma   90.00
#
_symmetry.space_group_name_H-M   'P 1'
#
loop_
_entity.id
_entity.type
_entity.pdbx_description
1 polymer ?
#
loop_
_entity_poly.entity_id
_entity_poly.type
_entity_poly.pdbx_seq_one_letter_code
_entity_poly.pdbx_strand_id
1 'polypeptide(L)'
;MAQVTLKGSPVEVTGQLPQIGQQAPAFSLVAGDLSDVSLASLAGKRKVLNIFPSVDTPTCATSVRTFNASASKLANTVVLCISTDLPFAQARFCGTEGLENVINLSTMRGADFLQNYGVAIASGPLVGV
;
A
#
# COMPACT_ATOMS: atom_id res chain seq x y z
N MET A 1 1.74 6.00 19.34
CA MET A 1 2.44 6.38 18.10
C MET A 1 3.71 5.57 17.98
N ALA A 2 4.01 5.12 16.79
CA ALA A 2 5.26 4.43 16.51
C ALA A 2 6.28 5.41 15.94
N GLN A 3 7.54 5.03 15.94
CA GLN A 3 8.62 5.82 15.36
C GLN A 3 9.35 4.97 14.33
N VAL A 4 9.57 5.54 13.15
CA VAL A 4 10.36 4.93 12.09
C VAL A 4 11.43 5.92 11.65
N THR A 5 12.26 5.55 10.68
CA THR A 5 13.29 6.47 10.19
C THR A 5 13.07 6.77 8.71
N LEU A 6 13.33 8.00 8.34
CA LEU A 6 13.38 8.44 6.94
C LEU A 6 14.81 8.94 6.68
N LYS A 7 15.54 8.24 5.83
CA LYS A 7 16.95 8.52 5.56
C LYS A 7 17.78 8.60 6.85
N GLY A 8 17.48 7.72 7.80
CA GLY A 8 18.16 7.67 9.09
C GLY A 8 17.65 8.63 10.15
N SER A 9 16.75 9.55 9.82
CA SER A 9 16.18 10.50 10.76
C SER A 9 14.86 10.01 11.31
N PRO A 10 14.62 10.10 12.63
CA PRO A 10 13.36 9.63 13.22
C PRO A 10 12.15 10.44 12.74
N VAL A 11 11.07 9.75 12.41
CA VAL A 11 9.77 10.35 12.12
C VAL A 11 8.69 9.59 12.87
N GLU A 12 7.62 10.29 13.24
CA GLU A 12 6.50 9.70 13.95
C GLU A 12 5.47 9.13 12.98
N VAL A 13 4.84 8.02 13.37
CA VAL A 13 3.76 7.38 12.61
C VAL A 13 2.56 7.25 13.53
N THR A 14 1.37 7.63 13.07
CA THR A 14 0.14 7.52 13.87
C THR A 14 -0.40 6.10 13.89
N GLY A 15 -1.16 5.78 14.96
CA GLY A 15 -1.77 4.47 15.12
C GLY A 15 -0.76 3.41 15.49
N GLN A 16 -1.18 2.15 15.34
CA GLN A 16 -0.34 0.99 15.61
C GLN A 16 -0.51 0.00 14.46
N LEU A 17 0.59 -0.64 14.07
CA LEU A 17 0.52 -1.74 13.11
C LEU A 17 -0.33 -2.88 13.70
N PRO A 18 -1.15 -3.54 12.88
CA PRO A 18 -1.86 -4.73 13.31
C PRO A 18 -0.88 -5.77 13.85
N GLN A 19 -1.27 -6.45 14.92
CA GLN A 19 -0.42 -7.45 15.55
C GLN A 19 -0.56 -8.80 14.86
N ILE A 20 0.50 -9.61 14.94
CA ILE A 20 0.48 -10.98 14.43
C ILE A 20 -0.62 -11.75 15.13
N GLY A 21 -1.45 -12.46 14.34
CA GLY A 21 -2.58 -13.22 14.85
C GLY A 21 -3.87 -12.41 14.97
N GLN A 22 -3.79 -11.09 14.85
CA GLN A 22 -4.96 -10.22 14.85
C GLN A 22 -5.65 -10.26 13.49
N GLN A 23 -6.97 -10.14 13.48
CA GLN A 23 -7.70 -9.98 12.23
C GLN A 23 -7.36 -8.62 11.60
N ALA A 24 -7.09 -8.63 10.28
CA ALA A 24 -6.77 -7.39 9.56
C ALA A 24 -7.95 -6.42 9.63
N PRO A 25 -7.69 -5.12 9.91
CA PRO A 25 -8.76 -4.12 9.86
C PRO A 25 -9.40 -4.04 8.47
N ALA A 26 -10.71 -3.90 8.43
CA ALA A 26 -11.44 -3.73 7.19
C ALA A 26 -11.01 -2.43 6.49
N PHE A 27 -11.00 -2.44 5.17
CA PHE A 27 -10.68 -1.24 4.38
C PHE A 27 -11.50 -1.21 3.11
N SER A 28 -11.59 -0.03 2.52
CA SER A 28 -12.09 0.18 1.17
C SER A 28 -11.17 1.18 0.49
N LEU A 29 -10.52 0.74 -0.57
CA LEU A 29 -9.53 1.53 -1.31
C LEU A 29 -9.92 1.58 -2.78
N VAL A 30 -9.26 2.43 -3.57
CA VAL A 30 -9.66 2.73 -4.93
C VAL A 30 -8.75 2.03 -5.93
N ALA A 31 -9.34 1.22 -6.80
CA ALA A 31 -8.62 0.54 -7.89
C ALA A 31 -8.42 1.46 -9.10
N GLY A 32 -7.65 0.98 -10.07
CA GLY A 32 -7.30 1.75 -11.27
C GLY A 32 -8.50 2.17 -12.13
N ASP A 33 -9.59 1.43 -12.07
CA ASP A 33 -10.84 1.77 -12.76
C ASP A 33 -11.77 2.64 -11.92
N LEU A 34 -11.29 3.14 -10.78
CA LEU A 34 -12.01 3.97 -9.81
C LEU A 34 -13.08 3.21 -9.02
N SER A 35 -13.12 1.89 -9.12
CA SER A 35 -14.00 1.09 -8.27
C SER A 35 -13.42 0.93 -6.88
N ASP A 36 -14.29 0.64 -5.91
CA ASP A 36 -13.86 0.35 -4.54
C ASP A 36 -13.49 -1.12 -4.41
N VAL A 37 -12.34 -1.38 -3.79
CA VAL A 37 -11.88 -2.72 -3.45
C VAL A 37 -11.77 -2.80 -1.94
N SER A 38 -12.48 -3.76 -1.35
CA SER A 38 -12.49 -3.95 0.10
C SER A 38 -11.77 -5.23 0.49
N LEU A 39 -11.42 -5.33 1.77
CA LEU A 39 -10.86 -6.57 2.31
C LEU A 39 -11.80 -7.75 2.06
N ALA A 40 -13.10 -7.54 2.23
CA ALA A 40 -14.12 -8.57 2.02
C ALA A 40 -14.18 -9.04 0.54
N SER A 41 -13.95 -8.15 -0.42
CA SER A 41 -13.97 -8.52 -1.84
C SER A 41 -12.81 -9.41 -2.24
N LEU A 42 -11.79 -9.54 -1.38
CA LEU A 42 -10.62 -10.39 -1.60
C LEU A 42 -10.63 -11.61 -0.67
N ALA A 43 -11.79 -11.95 -0.12
CA ALA A 43 -11.93 -13.09 0.79
C ALA A 43 -11.49 -14.40 0.12
N GLY A 44 -10.91 -15.30 0.91
CA GLY A 44 -10.45 -16.59 0.44
C GLY A 44 -9.05 -16.60 -0.14
N LYS A 45 -8.41 -15.43 -0.28
CA LYS A 45 -7.04 -15.32 -0.78
C LYS A 45 -6.12 -14.77 0.30
N ARG A 46 -4.87 -15.22 0.29
CA ARG A 46 -3.81 -14.61 1.09
C ARG A 46 -3.47 -13.26 0.46
N LYS A 47 -3.29 -12.25 1.30
CA LYS A 47 -3.03 -10.90 0.83
C LYS A 47 -1.69 -10.43 1.36
N VAL A 48 -0.85 -9.92 0.47
CA VAL A 48 0.38 -9.22 0.82
C VAL A 48 0.14 -7.74 0.57
N LEU A 49 0.23 -6.92 1.61
CA LEU A 49 0.03 -5.48 1.52
C LEU A 49 1.39 -4.80 1.50
N ASN A 50 1.75 -4.26 0.35
CA ASN A 50 2.95 -3.44 0.17
C ASN A 50 2.52 -1.98 0.23
N ILE A 51 2.77 -1.35 1.37
CA ILE A 51 2.28 0.00 1.67
C ILE A 51 3.45 0.97 1.65
N PHE A 52 3.35 2.04 0.87
CA PHE A 52 4.46 2.97 0.66
C PHE A 52 3.93 4.37 0.31
N PRO A 53 4.78 5.42 0.45
CA PRO A 53 4.36 6.79 0.18
C PRO A 53 3.96 7.05 -1.28
N SER A 54 4.79 6.68 -2.25
CA SER A 54 4.51 6.98 -3.65
C SER A 54 5.34 6.12 -4.60
N VAL A 55 4.74 5.71 -5.72
CA VAL A 55 5.44 5.02 -6.81
C VAL A 55 6.54 5.90 -7.43
N ASP A 56 6.50 7.19 -7.22
CA ASP A 56 7.47 8.13 -7.78
C ASP A 56 8.71 8.30 -6.89
N THR A 57 8.84 7.53 -5.82
CA THR A 57 10.07 7.47 -5.03
C THR A 57 10.88 6.23 -5.42
N PRO A 58 12.24 6.31 -5.43
CA PRO A 58 13.07 5.21 -5.96
C PRO A 58 12.88 3.88 -5.25
N THR A 59 12.91 3.87 -3.92
CA THR A 59 12.76 2.65 -3.14
C THR A 59 11.38 2.04 -3.32
N CYS A 60 10.34 2.87 -3.33
CA CYS A 60 8.96 2.39 -3.49
C CYS A 60 8.75 1.80 -4.89
N ALA A 61 9.27 2.44 -5.92
CA ALA A 61 9.23 1.91 -7.28
C ALA A 61 9.91 0.54 -7.36
N THR A 62 11.08 0.41 -6.74
CA THR A 62 11.81 -0.87 -6.69
C THR A 62 10.99 -1.94 -5.97
N SER A 63 10.33 -1.58 -4.87
CA SER A 63 9.51 -2.55 -4.13
C SER A 63 8.35 -3.07 -4.97
N VAL A 64 7.68 -2.21 -5.73
CA VAL A 64 6.58 -2.63 -6.62
C VAL A 64 7.11 -3.58 -7.69
N ARG A 65 8.23 -3.26 -8.31
CA ARG A 65 8.85 -4.14 -9.33
C ARG A 65 9.19 -5.51 -8.75
N THR A 66 9.77 -5.53 -7.57
CA THR A 66 10.19 -6.77 -6.91
C THR A 66 9.00 -7.64 -6.52
N PHE A 67 7.98 -7.05 -5.92
CA PHE A 67 6.76 -7.78 -5.57
C PHE A 67 6.03 -8.27 -6.82
N ASN A 68 6.01 -7.48 -7.88
CA ASN A 68 5.40 -7.91 -9.14
C ASN A 68 6.12 -9.14 -9.70
N ALA A 69 7.44 -9.15 -9.69
CA ALA A 69 8.23 -10.29 -10.19
C ALA A 69 7.99 -11.54 -9.34
N SER A 70 7.75 -11.42 -8.06
CA SER A 70 7.52 -12.55 -7.16
C SER A 70 6.07 -12.99 -7.09
N ALA A 71 5.12 -12.13 -7.44
CA ALA A 71 3.70 -12.39 -7.22
C ALA A 71 3.20 -13.64 -7.97
N SER A 72 3.66 -13.86 -9.18
CA SER A 72 3.26 -15.01 -9.99
C SER A 72 3.69 -16.36 -9.40
N LYS A 73 4.62 -16.34 -8.46
CA LYS A 73 5.15 -17.54 -7.81
C LYS A 73 4.39 -17.89 -6.53
N LEU A 74 3.45 -17.07 -6.11
CA LEU A 74 2.73 -17.23 -4.86
C LEU A 74 1.35 -17.82 -5.12
N ALA A 75 1.10 -19.03 -4.59
CA ALA A 75 -0.18 -19.70 -4.77
C ALA A 75 -1.27 -19.04 -3.93
N ASN A 76 -2.46 -18.87 -4.52
CA ASN A 76 -3.65 -18.35 -3.84
C ASN A 76 -3.39 -17.04 -3.10
N THR A 77 -2.60 -16.15 -3.71
CA THR A 77 -2.15 -14.91 -3.08
C THR A 77 -2.37 -13.74 -4.03
N VAL A 78 -2.80 -12.61 -3.48
CA VAL A 78 -2.83 -11.33 -4.19
C VAL A 78 -1.85 -10.38 -3.50
N VAL A 79 -1.13 -9.59 -4.31
CA VAL A 79 -0.23 -8.56 -3.81
C VAL A 79 -0.88 -7.21 -4.08
N LEU A 80 -1.13 -6.46 -3.00
CA LEU A 80 -1.77 -5.16 -3.05
C LEU A 80 -0.71 -4.09 -2.83
N CYS A 81 -0.49 -3.26 -3.84
CA CYS A 81 0.43 -2.11 -3.75
C CYS A 81 -0.40 -0.88 -3.42
N ILE A 82 -0.25 -0.37 -2.21
CA ILE A 82 -1.13 0.65 -1.64
C ILE A 82 -0.32 1.92 -1.38
N SER A 83 -0.79 3.03 -1.95
CA SER A 83 -0.15 4.33 -1.77
C SER A 83 -1.18 5.45 -1.81
N THR A 84 -0.74 6.67 -1.50
CA THR A 84 -1.57 7.88 -1.61
C THR A 84 -1.57 8.46 -3.02
N ASP A 85 -0.83 7.86 -3.95
CA ASP A 85 -0.93 8.25 -5.36
C ASP A 85 -2.36 8.12 -5.85
N LEU A 86 -2.74 8.98 -6.79
CA LEU A 86 -4.02 8.82 -7.46
C LEU A 86 -4.00 7.54 -8.32
N PRO A 87 -5.15 6.90 -8.53
CA PRO A 87 -5.21 5.69 -9.36
C PRO A 87 -4.61 5.89 -10.76
N PHE A 88 -4.71 7.09 -11.30
CA PHE A 88 -4.14 7.44 -12.61
C PHE A 88 -2.60 7.34 -12.60
N ALA A 89 -1.97 7.81 -11.55
CA ALA A 89 -0.51 7.76 -11.42
C ALA A 89 -0.02 6.34 -11.23
N GLN A 90 -0.74 5.55 -10.44
CA GLN A 90 -0.43 4.12 -10.24
C GLN A 90 -0.54 3.36 -11.56
N ALA A 91 -1.59 3.61 -12.32
CA ALA A 91 -1.82 2.96 -13.62
C ALA A 91 -0.72 3.35 -14.62
N ARG A 92 -0.33 4.62 -14.63
CA ARG A 92 0.75 5.10 -15.49
C ARG A 92 2.07 4.38 -15.17
N PHE A 93 2.40 4.28 -13.89
CA PHE A 93 3.64 3.62 -13.48
C PHE A 93 3.66 2.14 -13.89
N CYS A 94 2.63 1.39 -13.55
CA CYS A 94 2.57 -0.03 -13.87
C CYS A 94 2.42 -0.28 -15.36
N GLY A 95 1.69 0.57 -16.08
CA GLY A 95 1.57 0.47 -17.54
C GLY A 95 2.89 0.69 -18.25
N THR A 96 3.63 1.72 -17.85
CA THR A 96 4.94 2.04 -18.43
C THR A 96 5.96 0.93 -18.15
N GLU A 97 5.93 0.35 -16.95
CA GLU A 97 6.88 -0.68 -16.52
C GLU A 97 6.43 -2.11 -16.88
N GLY A 98 5.22 -2.28 -17.38
CA GLY A 98 4.70 -3.62 -17.72
C GLY A 98 4.40 -4.48 -16.50
N LEU A 99 4.01 -3.90 -15.39
CA LEU A 99 3.77 -4.63 -14.13
C LEU A 99 2.29 -5.01 -14.01
N GLU A 100 1.97 -6.29 -14.26
CA GLU A 100 0.58 -6.77 -14.33
C GLU A 100 0.22 -7.74 -13.21
N ASN A 101 1.16 -8.14 -12.36
CA ASN A 101 0.96 -9.17 -11.34
C ASN A 101 0.61 -8.61 -9.96
N VAL A 102 0.49 -7.31 -9.82
CA VAL A 102 0.10 -6.64 -8.59
C VAL A 102 -1.19 -5.87 -8.80
N ILE A 103 -1.92 -5.65 -7.71
CA ILE A 103 -3.13 -4.83 -7.72
C ILE A 103 -2.78 -3.51 -7.04
N ASN A 104 -2.91 -2.40 -7.78
CA ASN A 104 -2.68 -1.07 -7.22
C ASN A 104 -3.95 -0.53 -6.58
N LEU A 105 -3.83 -0.05 -5.37
CA LEU A 105 -4.94 0.55 -4.64
C LEU A 105 -4.51 1.91 -4.09
N SER A 106 -5.40 2.90 -4.24
CA SER A 106 -5.15 4.25 -3.76
C SER A 106 -5.95 4.52 -2.49
N THR A 107 -5.35 5.27 -1.57
CA THR A 107 -6.04 5.74 -0.37
C THR A 107 -6.92 6.96 -0.64
N MET A 108 -7.13 7.33 -1.90
CA MET A 108 -7.80 8.57 -2.30
C MET A 108 -9.16 8.77 -1.62
N ARG A 109 -9.98 7.71 -1.47
CA ARG A 109 -11.26 7.76 -0.78
C ARG A 109 -11.29 6.94 0.51
N GLY A 110 -10.14 6.42 0.93
CA GLY A 110 -10.03 5.56 2.11
C GLY A 110 -8.98 6.06 3.07
N ALA A 111 -9.02 7.33 3.44
CA ALA A 111 -8.01 7.97 4.27
C ALA A 111 -7.87 7.31 5.66
N ASP A 112 -8.91 6.68 6.17
CA ASP A 112 -8.87 5.96 7.43
C ASP A 112 -7.97 4.71 7.40
N PHE A 113 -7.64 4.20 6.21
CA PHE A 113 -6.74 3.06 6.07
C PHE A 113 -5.39 3.33 6.74
N LEU A 114 -4.81 4.51 6.49
CA LEU A 114 -3.49 4.85 7.03
C LEU A 114 -3.51 4.83 8.56
N GLN A 115 -4.57 5.34 9.16
CA GLN A 115 -4.74 5.37 10.61
C GLN A 115 -4.98 3.96 11.16
N ASN A 116 -5.85 3.20 10.53
CA ASN A 116 -6.25 1.87 11.02
C ASN A 116 -5.11 0.86 10.92
N TYR A 117 -4.20 1.03 9.96
CA TYR A 117 -3.03 0.17 9.81
C TYR A 117 -1.78 0.74 10.45
N GLY A 118 -1.87 1.93 11.06
CA GLY A 118 -0.76 2.53 11.78
C GLY A 118 0.41 2.94 10.89
N VAL A 119 0.12 3.45 9.69
CA VAL A 119 1.15 3.78 8.70
C VAL A 119 1.13 5.24 8.24
N ALA A 120 0.31 6.08 8.85
CA ALA A 120 0.28 7.51 8.50
C ALA A 120 1.48 8.24 9.10
N ILE A 121 2.27 8.88 8.26
CA ILE A 121 3.44 9.64 8.71
C ILE A 121 2.96 10.95 9.33
N ALA A 122 3.35 11.20 10.57
CA ALA A 122 2.86 12.33 11.37
C ALA A 122 3.89 13.43 11.58
N SER A 123 5.14 13.23 11.20
CA SER A 123 6.18 14.25 11.31
C SER A 123 7.16 14.13 10.15
N GLY A 124 8.00 15.17 9.98
CA GLY A 124 9.01 15.19 8.94
C GLY A 124 8.47 15.60 7.58
N PRO A 125 9.27 15.49 6.51
CA PRO A 125 8.90 16.03 5.19
C PRO A 125 7.78 15.27 4.48
N LEU A 126 7.43 14.07 4.91
CA LEU A 126 6.38 13.26 4.28
C LEU A 126 5.11 13.21 5.12
N VAL A 127 4.87 14.18 5.98
CA VAL A 127 3.62 14.24 6.76
C VAL A 127 2.41 14.17 5.83
N GLY A 128 1.47 13.30 6.16
CA GLY A 128 0.22 13.15 5.40
C GLY A 128 0.16 11.96 4.46
N VAL A 129 1.27 11.23 4.33
CA VAL A 129 1.29 10.02 3.51
C VAL A 129 1.62 8.80 4.34
#